data_d913971972bf7989d0921d35fa481663
#
_entry.id   d913971972bf7989d0921d35fa481663
#
_cell.length_a   1.000
_cell.length_b   1.000
_cell.length_c   1.000
_cell.angle_alpha   90.00
_cell.angle_beta   90.00
_cell.angle_gamma   90.00
#
_symmetry.space_group_name_H-M   'P 1'
#
loop_
_entity.id
_entity.type
_entity.pdbx_description
1 polymer ?
#
loop_
_entity_poly.entity_id
_entity_poly.type
_entity_poly.pdbx_seq_one_letter_code
_entity_poly.pdbx_strand_id
1 'polypeptide(L)'
;RIGFGVGFQLQGFDLDAFVRETLAEDLGEGLPGGGRDVTSEAVIPADARFAGVMDSRDPITVAGLPIAAAFFRALDPDCTIEHLVEDGTRVPAGTDLMRLEGKGRAMLTAERAALNTVQHLSGIATLVRSYVDAMDNPDCTLLDTRKTLPGLRHLEKYAVRMGGGSNH
;
A
#
# COMPACT_ATOMS: atom_id res chain seq x y z
N ARG A 1 9.49 18.68 -8.02
CA ARG A 1 8.16 18.22 -7.53
C ARG A 1 8.40 17.05 -6.61
N ILE A 2 8.07 17.16 -5.33
CA ILE A 2 8.14 16.04 -4.38
C ILE A 2 7.01 15.07 -4.77
N GLY A 3 7.36 13.83 -5.11
CA GLY A 3 6.38 12.80 -5.42
C GLY A 3 5.60 12.33 -4.19
N PHE A 4 4.49 11.60 -4.39
CA PHE A 4 3.66 11.11 -3.30
C PHE A 4 4.39 10.12 -2.38
N GLY A 5 5.43 9.44 -2.88
CA GLY A 5 6.15 8.38 -2.16
C GLY A 5 7.19 8.86 -1.15
N VAL A 6 7.56 10.13 -1.10
CA VAL A 6 8.53 10.73 -0.15
C VAL A 6 9.72 9.78 0.13
N GLY A 7 10.66 9.68 -0.84
CA GLY A 7 11.88 8.87 -0.70
C GLY A 7 11.72 7.37 -1.03
N PHE A 8 10.52 6.84 -1.17
CA PHE A 8 10.31 5.48 -1.66
C PHE A 8 10.32 5.45 -3.19
N GLN A 9 11.18 4.61 -3.76
CA GLN A 9 11.31 4.43 -5.21
C GLN A 9 11.54 2.97 -5.57
N LEU A 10 10.94 2.52 -6.67
CA LEU A 10 11.22 1.25 -7.32
C LEU A 10 11.76 1.52 -8.72
N GLN A 11 12.86 0.87 -9.08
CA GLN A 11 13.46 1.02 -10.41
C GLN A 11 12.47 0.62 -11.51
N GLY A 12 12.29 1.48 -12.50
CA GLY A 12 11.40 1.24 -13.63
C GLY A 12 9.91 1.33 -13.32
N PHE A 13 9.53 1.86 -12.14
CA PHE A 13 8.14 2.01 -11.71
C PHE A 13 7.83 3.47 -11.37
N ASP A 14 6.77 4.01 -11.97
CA ASP A 14 6.26 5.34 -11.68
C ASP A 14 5.16 5.25 -10.61
N LEU A 15 5.53 5.47 -9.35
CA LEU A 15 4.60 5.40 -8.21
C LEU A 15 3.49 6.46 -8.33
N ASP A 16 3.83 7.68 -8.76
CA ASP A 16 2.84 8.76 -8.87
C ASP A 16 1.81 8.44 -9.96
N ALA A 17 2.23 7.87 -11.09
CA ALA A 17 1.31 7.42 -12.12
C ALA A 17 0.41 6.29 -11.61
N PHE A 18 0.97 5.29 -10.94
CA PHE A 18 0.20 4.18 -10.34
C PHE A 18 -0.85 4.69 -9.36
N VAL A 19 -0.49 5.62 -8.47
CA VAL A 19 -1.42 6.21 -7.48
C VAL A 19 -2.55 6.94 -8.20
N ARG A 20 -2.23 7.78 -9.19
CA ARG A 20 -3.26 8.51 -9.95
C ARG A 20 -4.21 7.57 -10.69
N GLU A 21 -3.69 6.57 -11.38
CA GLU A 21 -4.49 5.62 -12.14
C GLU A 21 -5.39 4.77 -11.24
N THR A 22 -4.88 4.32 -10.10
CA THR A 22 -5.65 3.55 -9.12
C THR A 22 -6.76 4.37 -8.49
N LEU A 23 -6.50 5.62 -8.12
CA LEU A 23 -7.52 6.53 -7.60
C LEU A 23 -8.56 6.86 -8.67
N ALA A 24 -8.15 7.06 -9.92
CA ALA A 24 -9.07 7.28 -11.03
C ALA A 24 -10.00 6.08 -11.27
N GLU A 25 -9.49 4.86 -11.17
CA GLU A 25 -10.28 3.63 -11.24
C GLU A 25 -11.33 3.57 -10.12
N ASP A 26 -10.93 3.84 -8.87
CA ASP A 26 -11.83 3.76 -7.70
C ASP A 26 -12.88 4.89 -7.69
N LEU A 27 -12.51 6.08 -8.14
CA LEU A 27 -13.40 7.25 -8.16
C LEU A 27 -14.23 7.38 -9.44
N GLY A 28 -13.93 6.58 -10.47
CA GLY A 28 -14.67 6.62 -11.75
C GLY A 28 -14.34 7.85 -12.58
N GLU A 29 -13.12 8.35 -12.58
CA GLU A 29 -12.68 9.40 -13.50
C GLU A 29 -12.87 8.98 -14.94
N GLY A 30 -13.39 9.89 -15.76
CA GLY A 30 -13.75 9.59 -17.15
C GLY A 30 -15.22 9.22 -17.36
N LEU A 31 -15.99 9.01 -16.29
CA LEU A 31 -17.45 8.94 -16.39
C LEU A 31 -18.08 10.34 -16.53
N PRO A 32 -19.28 10.46 -17.11
CA PRO A 32 -20.01 11.73 -17.13
C PRO A 32 -20.15 12.32 -15.72
N GLY A 33 -19.60 13.51 -15.50
CA GLY A 33 -19.62 14.18 -14.17
C GLY A 33 -18.31 14.12 -13.40
N GLY A 34 -17.28 13.42 -13.93
CA GLY A 34 -15.99 13.23 -13.26
C GLY A 34 -16.02 12.26 -12.08
N GLY A 35 -14.84 11.85 -11.63
CA GLY A 35 -14.72 10.94 -10.49
C GLY A 35 -14.90 11.66 -9.15
N ARG A 36 -15.78 11.16 -8.29
CA ARG A 36 -16.05 11.71 -6.94
C ARG A 36 -16.38 10.61 -5.96
N ASP A 37 -15.92 10.75 -4.74
CA ASP A 37 -16.42 9.96 -3.62
C ASP A 37 -17.70 10.58 -3.07
N VAL A 38 -18.82 10.30 -3.75
CA VAL A 38 -20.13 10.85 -3.40
C VAL A 38 -20.58 10.46 -2.00
N THR A 39 -20.14 9.31 -1.50
CA THR A 39 -20.49 8.83 -0.15
C THR A 39 -19.80 9.69 0.90
N SER A 40 -18.48 9.85 0.81
CA SER A 40 -17.74 10.68 1.76
C SER A 40 -18.20 12.15 1.69
N GLU A 41 -18.46 12.67 0.49
CA GLU A 41 -18.96 14.04 0.35
C GLU A 41 -20.33 14.25 0.95
N ALA A 42 -21.20 13.24 0.90
CA ALA A 42 -22.55 13.34 1.43
C ALA A 42 -22.63 13.28 2.96
N VAL A 43 -21.74 12.50 3.60
CA VAL A 43 -21.82 12.21 5.03
C VAL A 43 -20.75 12.88 5.88
N ILE A 44 -19.64 13.33 5.27
CA ILE A 44 -18.51 13.94 5.99
C ILE A 44 -18.49 15.45 5.73
N PRO A 45 -18.50 16.31 6.76
CA PRO A 45 -18.31 17.73 6.59
C PRO A 45 -16.97 18.05 5.91
N ALA A 46 -16.94 19.09 5.09
CA ALA A 46 -15.74 19.45 4.32
C ALA A 46 -14.53 19.82 5.18
N ASP A 47 -14.77 20.33 6.39
CA ASP A 47 -13.76 20.72 7.38
C ASP A 47 -13.45 19.62 8.42
N ALA A 48 -14.09 18.44 8.32
CA ALA A 48 -13.87 17.35 9.25
C ALA A 48 -12.42 16.86 9.18
N ARG A 49 -11.84 16.58 10.36
CA ARG A 49 -10.54 15.92 10.51
C ARG A 49 -10.75 14.44 10.87
N PHE A 50 -9.81 13.62 10.44
CA PHE A 50 -9.76 12.20 10.75
C PHE A 50 -8.38 11.84 11.28
N ALA A 51 -8.36 11.08 12.36
CA ALA A 51 -7.17 10.41 12.87
C ALA A 51 -7.47 8.91 13.00
N GLY A 52 -6.58 8.09 12.49
CA GLY A 52 -6.77 6.65 12.47
C GLY A 52 -5.49 5.86 12.51
N VAL A 53 -5.64 4.56 12.67
CA VAL A 53 -4.56 3.59 12.70
C VAL A 53 -4.88 2.48 11.71
N MET A 54 -3.90 2.11 10.89
CA MET A 54 -3.92 0.89 10.10
C MET A 54 -3.28 -0.22 10.92
N ASP A 55 -4.02 -1.28 11.20
CA ASP A 55 -3.56 -2.43 11.97
C ASP A 55 -3.64 -3.72 11.18
N SER A 56 -2.92 -4.74 11.61
CA SER A 56 -2.99 -6.09 11.05
C SER A 56 -3.90 -6.97 11.91
N ARG A 57 -4.92 -7.57 11.30
CA ARG A 57 -5.80 -8.52 11.98
C ARG A 57 -5.20 -9.91 12.13
N ASP A 58 -4.29 -10.27 11.24
CA ASP A 58 -3.60 -11.56 11.20
C ASP A 58 -2.09 -11.38 11.36
N PRO A 59 -1.35 -12.44 11.76
CA PRO A 59 0.11 -12.42 11.67
C PRO A 59 0.55 -12.33 10.21
N ILE A 60 1.35 -11.33 9.86
CA ILE A 60 1.81 -11.09 8.48
C ILE A 60 3.27 -10.68 8.40
N THR A 61 3.85 -10.80 7.22
CA THR A 61 5.03 -10.05 6.80
C THR A 61 4.54 -8.84 6.03
N VAL A 62 4.86 -7.65 6.52
CA VAL A 62 4.30 -6.39 6.02
C VAL A 62 4.96 -5.99 4.71
N ALA A 63 4.16 -5.57 3.73
CA ALA A 63 4.65 -4.95 2.49
C ALA A 63 3.63 -3.94 1.94
N GLY A 64 4.12 -2.78 1.49
CA GLY A 64 3.32 -1.78 0.79
C GLY A 64 2.96 -0.55 1.63
N LEU A 65 3.48 -0.37 2.84
CA LEU A 65 3.20 0.81 3.66
C LEU A 65 3.60 2.14 2.98
N PRO A 66 4.77 2.27 2.35
CA PRO A 66 5.12 3.50 1.64
C PRO A 66 4.17 3.82 0.48
N ILE A 67 3.63 2.81 -0.18
CA ILE A 67 2.67 2.94 -1.27
C ILE A 67 1.30 3.37 -0.72
N ALA A 68 0.85 2.77 0.36
CA ALA A 68 -0.36 3.18 1.07
C ALA A 68 -0.29 4.65 1.50
N ALA A 69 0.84 5.07 2.07
CA ALA A 69 1.08 6.47 2.43
C ALA A 69 0.97 7.41 1.22
N ALA A 70 1.41 6.97 0.04
CA ALA A 70 1.32 7.77 -1.18
C ALA A 70 -0.13 8.03 -1.61
N PHE A 71 -1.05 7.11 -1.41
CA PHE A 71 -2.48 7.33 -1.69
C PHE A 71 -3.07 8.43 -0.80
N PHE A 72 -2.76 8.41 0.50
CA PHE A 72 -3.23 9.45 1.42
C PHE A 72 -2.65 10.82 1.08
N ARG A 73 -1.35 10.90 0.79
CA ARG A 73 -0.69 12.17 0.42
C ARG A 73 -1.17 12.73 -0.92
N ALA A 74 -1.60 11.87 -1.84
CA ALA A 74 -2.13 12.31 -3.12
C ALA A 74 -3.41 13.13 -2.96
N LEU A 75 -4.26 12.79 -1.99
CA LEU A 75 -5.54 13.45 -1.72
C LEU A 75 -5.43 14.53 -0.64
N ASP A 76 -4.50 14.40 0.29
CA ASP A 76 -4.19 15.42 1.30
C ASP A 76 -2.67 15.54 1.47
N PRO A 77 -2.02 16.45 0.74
CA PRO A 77 -0.57 16.65 0.85
C PRO A 77 -0.09 17.07 2.24
N ASP A 78 -0.97 17.62 3.07
CA ASP A 78 -0.67 18.11 4.42
C ASP A 78 -0.97 17.04 5.50
N CYS A 79 -1.41 15.85 5.13
CA CYS A 79 -1.67 14.79 6.10
C CYS A 79 -0.40 14.35 6.82
N THR A 80 -0.55 13.99 8.09
CA THR A 80 0.53 13.41 8.90
C THR A 80 0.46 11.90 8.84
N ILE A 81 1.58 11.26 8.52
CA ILE A 81 1.71 9.80 8.46
C ILE A 81 2.93 9.38 9.27
N GLU A 82 2.72 8.46 10.20
CA GLU A 82 3.77 7.83 11.00
C GLU A 82 3.80 6.33 10.70
N HIS A 83 4.92 5.86 10.15
CA HIS A 83 5.16 4.43 9.98
C HIS A 83 5.61 3.85 11.31
N LEU A 84 4.86 2.89 11.85
CA LEU A 84 5.16 2.23 13.14
C LEU A 84 6.00 0.96 12.95
N VAL A 85 5.98 0.41 11.75
CA VAL A 85 6.79 -0.72 11.32
C VAL A 85 7.32 -0.47 9.92
N GLU A 86 8.36 -1.19 9.53
CA GLU A 86 8.92 -1.15 8.17
C GLU A 86 8.43 -2.35 7.36
N ASP A 87 8.36 -2.18 6.04
CA ASP A 87 8.13 -3.28 5.12
C ASP A 87 9.19 -4.38 5.30
N GLY A 88 8.78 -5.63 5.20
CA GLY A 88 9.62 -6.80 5.48
C GLY A 88 9.60 -7.26 6.94
N THR A 89 8.99 -6.50 7.85
CA THR A 89 8.85 -6.89 9.25
C THR A 89 7.74 -7.94 9.41
N ARG A 90 8.01 -8.99 10.19
CA ARG A 90 6.98 -9.90 10.67
C ARG A 90 6.29 -9.31 11.88
N VAL A 91 4.99 -9.30 11.86
CA VAL A 91 4.19 -8.77 12.96
C VAL A 91 3.12 -9.77 13.40
N PRO A 92 2.83 -9.85 14.70
CA PRO A 92 1.69 -10.61 15.20
C PRO A 92 0.37 -9.92 14.86
N ALA A 93 -0.72 -10.63 14.99
CA ALA A 93 -2.07 -10.07 14.91
C ALA A 93 -2.26 -8.92 15.90
N GLY A 94 -3.01 -7.90 15.53
CA GLY A 94 -3.28 -6.73 16.35
C GLY A 94 -2.16 -5.69 16.39
N THR A 95 -1.17 -5.80 15.48
CA THR A 95 -0.08 -4.82 15.44
C THR A 95 -0.51 -3.58 14.65
N ASP A 96 -0.30 -2.42 15.27
CA ASP A 96 -0.43 -1.12 14.60
C ASP A 96 0.71 -0.94 13.58
N LEU A 97 0.37 -0.68 12.32
CA LEU A 97 1.33 -0.56 11.21
C LEU A 97 1.64 0.89 10.89
N MET A 98 0.62 1.74 10.92
CA MET A 98 0.73 3.15 10.49
C MET A 98 -0.34 3.98 11.17
N ARG A 99 0.03 5.15 11.67
CA ARG A 99 -0.91 6.19 12.11
C ARG A 99 -1.03 7.26 11.05
N LEU A 100 -2.23 7.79 10.89
CA LEU A 100 -2.49 8.86 9.94
C LEU A 100 -3.50 9.86 10.50
N GLU A 101 -3.30 11.12 10.13
CA GLU A 101 -4.20 12.22 10.44
C GLU A 101 -4.26 13.18 9.27
N GLY A 102 -5.46 13.60 8.90
CA GLY A 102 -5.67 14.51 7.79
C GLY A 102 -7.10 14.92 7.60
N LYS A 103 -7.40 15.46 6.42
CA LYS A 103 -8.77 15.82 6.02
C LYS A 103 -9.63 14.56 5.97
N GLY A 104 -10.77 14.58 6.66
CA GLY A 104 -11.62 13.39 6.80
C GLY A 104 -12.05 12.79 5.47
N ARG A 105 -12.53 13.62 4.54
CA ARG A 105 -12.93 13.14 3.21
C ARG A 105 -11.77 12.50 2.44
N ALA A 106 -10.60 13.15 2.44
CA ALA A 106 -9.42 12.64 1.74
C ALA A 106 -8.94 11.30 2.32
N MET A 107 -8.90 11.18 3.66
CA MET A 107 -8.47 9.95 4.33
C MET A 107 -9.41 8.78 4.02
N LEU A 108 -10.71 8.98 4.09
CA LEU A 108 -11.70 7.94 3.78
C LEU A 108 -11.73 7.56 2.30
N THR A 109 -11.56 8.53 1.41
CA THR A 109 -11.49 8.27 -0.04
C THR A 109 -10.26 7.46 -0.42
N ALA A 110 -9.09 7.73 0.18
CA ALA A 110 -7.86 7.00 -0.09
C ALA A 110 -7.80 5.61 0.55
N GLU A 111 -8.59 5.36 1.59
CA GLU A 111 -8.51 4.17 2.44
C GLU A 111 -8.57 2.86 1.64
N ARG A 112 -9.54 2.72 0.74
CA ARG A 112 -9.74 1.47 -0.01
C ARG A 112 -8.53 1.11 -0.85
N ALA A 113 -8.01 2.04 -1.64
CA ALA A 113 -6.83 1.81 -2.47
C ALA A 113 -5.59 1.49 -1.62
N ALA A 114 -5.41 2.20 -0.51
CA ALA A 114 -4.33 1.99 0.43
C ALA A 114 -4.40 0.59 1.08
N LEU A 115 -5.56 0.21 1.62
CA LEU A 115 -5.76 -1.10 2.26
C LEU A 115 -5.63 -2.24 1.25
N ASN A 116 -6.25 -2.14 0.09
CA ASN A 116 -6.15 -3.18 -0.94
C ASN A 116 -4.70 -3.42 -1.35
N THR A 117 -3.91 -2.37 -1.49
CA THR A 117 -2.50 -2.49 -1.86
C THR A 117 -1.68 -3.18 -0.77
N VAL A 118 -1.81 -2.75 0.49
CA VAL A 118 -1.09 -3.37 1.61
C VAL A 118 -1.50 -4.82 1.81
N GLN A 119 -2.80 -5.13 1.70
CA GLN A 119 -3.31 -6.50 1.83
C GLN A 119 -2.74 -7.42 0.75
N HIS A 120 -2.76 -6.99 -0.52
CA HIS A 120 -2.23 -7.77 -1.62
C HIS A 120 -0.72 -8.03 -1.48
N LEU A 121 0.05 -6.98 -1.24
CA LEU A 121 1.50 -7.10 -1.14
C LEU A 121 1.95 -7.84 0.12
N SER A 122 1.30 -7.60 1.25
CA SER A 122 1.59 -8.32 2.50
C SER A 122 1.19 -9.80 2.40
N GLY A 123 0.13 -10.12 1.67
CA GLY A 123 -0.24 -11.51 1.37
C GLY A 123 0.85 -12.24 0.60
N ILE A 124 1.42 -11.62 -0.43
CA ILE A 124 2.55 -12.16 -1.19
C ILE A 124 3.78 -12.31 -0.29
N ALA A 125 4.16 -11.26 0.44
CA ALA A 125 5.33 -11.28 1.33
C ALA A 125 5.20 -12.36 2.42
N THR A 126 4.02 -12.53 2.98
CA THR A 126 3.73 -13.55 4.01
C THR A 126 3.87 -14.96 3.44
N LEU A 127 3.32 -15.21 2.25
CA LEU A 127 3.44 -16.51 1.58
C LEU A 127 4.90 -16.81 1.22
N VAL A 128 5.60 -15.86 0.63
CA VAL A 128 7.04 -15.99 0.31
C VAL A 128 7.83 -16.32 1.56
N ARG A 129 7.56 -15.63 2.66
CA ARG A 129 8.24 -15.88 3.94
C ARG A 129 8.02 -17.29 4.45
N SER A 130 6.83 -17.83 4.31
CA SER A 130 6.54 -19.20 4.70
C SER A 130 7.35 -20.23 3.90
N TYR A 131 7.56 -20.00 2.60
CA TYR A 131 8.41 -20.84 1.77
C TYR A 131 9.89 -20.72 2.15
N VAL A 132 10.37 -19.51 2.36
CA VAL A 132 11.76 -19.27 2.78
C VAL A 132 12.05 -19.97 4.10
N ASP A 133 11.13 -19.90 5.06
CA ASP A 133 11.26 -20.59 6.34
C ASP A 133 11.24 -22.12 6.20
N ALA A 134 10.35 -22.64 5.34
CA ALA A 134 10.24 -24.08 5.10
C ALA A 134 11.45 -24.67 4.38
N MET A 135 12.18 -23.87 3.58
CA MET A 135 13.42 -24.30 2.95
C MET A 135 14.53 -24.61 3.96
N ASP A 136 14.58 -23.86 5.05
CA ASP A 136 15.56 -24.00 6.15
C ASP A 136 17.00 -24.25 5.66
N ASN A 137 17.38 -23.58 4.57
CA ASN A 137 18.68 -23.74 3.92
C ASN A 137 19.19 -22.37 3.44
N PRO A 138 20.23 -21.82 4.08
CA PRO A 138 20.80 -20.52 3.70
C PRO A 138 21.43 -20.48 2.32
N ASP A 139 21.80 -21.63 1.76
CA ASP A 139 22.38 -21.74 0.41
C ASP A 139 21.33 -21.85 -0.69
N CYS A 140 20.06 -21.93 -0.32
CA CYS A 140 18.95 -22.01 -1.25
C CYS A 140 18.22 -20.67 -1.35
N THR A 141 18.00 -20.20 -2.56
CA THR A 141 17.33 -18.92 -2.82
C THR A 141 15.97 -19.15 -3.49
N LEU A 142 14.91 -18.61 -2.89
CA LEU A 142 13.59 -18.59 -3.52
C LEU A 142 13.53 -17.46 -4.55
N LEU A 143 13.35 -17.81 -5.81
CA LEU A 143 13.22 -16.85 -6.91
C LEU A 143 11.76 -16.63 -7.30
N ASP A 144 11.43 -15.42 -7.65
CA ASP A 144 10.15 -15.11 -8.27
C ASP A 144 10.10 -15.50 -9.76
N THR A 145 9.00 -15.18 -10.40
CA THR A 145 8.78 -15.43 -11.84
C THR A 145 8.19 -14.19 -12.51
N ARG A 146 8.02 -14.25 -13.85
CA ARG A 146 7.25 -13.25 -14.60
C ARG A 146 5.75 -13.54 -14.67
N LYS A 147 5.26 -14.55 -13.96
CA LYS A 147 3.84 -14.90 -13.88
C LYS A 147 3.16 -14.01 -12.83
N THR A 148 3.01 -12.73 -13.15
CA THR A 148 2.47 -11.69 -12.29
C THR A 148 1.15 -11.16 -12.84
N LEU A 149 0.36 -10.55 -12.00
CA LEU A 149 -0.83 -9.82 -12.47
C LEU A 149 -0.40 -8.69 -13.43
N PRO A 150 -1.12 -8.53 -14.56
CA PRO A 150 -0.85 -7.43 -15.48
C PRO A 150 -0.87 -6.09 -14.76
N GLY A 151 0.15 -5.25 -15.02
CA GLY A 151 0.30 -3.93 -14.40
C GLY A 151 0.93 -3.94 -13.00
N LEU A 152 0.99 -5.06 -12.29
CA LEU A 152 1.44 -5.12 -10.89
C LEU A 152 2.83 -5.75 -10.71
N ARG A 153 3.53 -6.10 -11.77
CA ARG A 153 4.82 -6.83 -11.68
C ARG A 153 5.84 -6.18 -10.75
N HIS A 154 6.04 -4.87 -10.86
CA HIS A 154 7.03 -4.19 -10.01
C HIS A 154 6.68 -4.28 -8.53
N LEU A 155 5.41 -4.13 -8.19
CA LEU A 155 4.90 -4.21 -6.83
C LEU A 155 4.95 -5.64 -6.29
N GLU A 156 4.55 -6.62 -7.08
CA GLU A 156 4.59 -8.03 -6.67
C GLU A 156 6.03 -8.52 -6.48
N LYS A 157 6.95 -8.12 -7.37
CA LYS A 157 8.38 -8.41 -7.20
C LYS A 157 8.98 -7.73 -5.96
N TYR A 158 8.56 -6.52 -5.66
CA TYR A 158 8.90 -5.85 -4.41
C TYR A 158 8.41 -6.64 -3.19
N ALA A 159 7.16 -7.10 -3.20
CA ALA A 159 6.59 -7.90 -2.12
C ALA A 159 7.35 -9.23 -1.90
N VAL A 160 7.81 -9.87 -2.99
CA VAL A 160 8.66 -11.06 -2.90
C VAL A 160 9.95 -10.76 -2.12
N ARG A 161 10.63 -9.65 -2.41
CA ARG A 161 11.83 -9.24 -1.65
C ARG A 161 11.51 -8.99 -0.17
N MET A 162 10.37 -8.36 0.12
CA MET A 162 9.94 -8.11 1.51
C MET A 162 9.69 -9.42 2.26
N GLY A 163 9.25 -10.46 1.59
CA GLY A 163 9.09 -11.79 2.15
C GLY A 163 10.40 -12.58 2.34
N GLY A 164 11.53 -12.07 1.84
CA GLY A 164 12.83 -12.72 1.91
C GLY A 164 13.20 -13.56 0.68
N GLY A 165 12.40 -13.50 -0.39
CA GLY A 165 12.75 -14.04 -1.69
C GLY A 165 13.64 -13.09 -2.50
N SER A 166 14.02 -13.52 -3.68
CA SER A 166 14.84 -12.74 -4.62
C SER A 166 14.16 -12.62 -5.97
N ASN A 167 14.44 -11.54 -6.68
CA ASN A 167 13.97 -11.37 -8.04
C ASN A 167 14.93 -12.10 -9.00
N HIS A 168 14.34 -12.77 -10.01
CA HIS A 168 15.13 -13.45 -11.04
C HIS A 168 15.69 -12.47 -12.08
#